data_99424a78151758ade8048c1dad110715
#
_entry.id   99424a78151758ade8048c1dad110715
#
_cell.length_a   1.000
_cell.length_b   1.000
_cell.length_c   1.000
_cell.angle_alpha   90.00
_cell.angle_beta   90.00
_cell.angle_gamma   90.00
#
_symmetry.space_group_name_H-M   'P 1'
#
loop_
_entity.id
_entity.type
_entity.pdbx_description
1 polymer ?
#
loop_
_entity_poly.entity_id
_entity_poly.type
_entity_poly.pdbx_seq_one_letter_code
_entity_poly.pdbx_strand_id
1 'polypeptide(L)'
;MARKKIRPARDGGFSRTAETVAGYRRVEVDRLFTRLANDYEHLSSGAEVPSDIYTSRSIRQVIFQAEPGGYNPVEVDRALEQVGERFAKLERSRYIQRYGLTEWERSLRSTGELLAGRLERPRGEKFRRPTKRKTVGYFISDVDELCDRVLAQLNSEEPLDAGVVQRASFRPATGSVCYDETQVDAFLDRCIELLQDLS
;
A
#
# COMPACT_ATOMS: atom_id res chain seq x y z
N MET A 1 27.87 3.33 9.13
CA MET A 1 26.45 3.38 9.54
C MET A 1 25.99 1.96 9.87
N ALA A 2 25.51 1.70 11.08
CA ALA A 2 25.18 0.35 11.53
C ALA A 2 23.91 -0.16 10.84
N ARG A 3 24.01 -1.24 10.08
CA ARG A 3 22.90 -1.96 9.48
C ARG A 3 21.98 -2.50 10.59
N LYS A 4 20.85 -1.89 10.80
CA LYS A 4 19.83 -2.37 11.74
C LYS A 4 19.17 -3.61 11.13
N LYS A 5 19.65 -4.81 11.53
CA LYS A 5 19.07 -6.09 11.12
C LYS A 5 17.58 -6.12 11.49
N ILE A 6 16.73 -6.47 10.54
CA ILE A 6 15.35 -6.88 10.83
C ILE A 6 15.50 -8.20 11.60
N ARG A 7 15.21 -8.21 12.89
CA ARG A 7 15.20 -9.45 13.67
C ARG A 7 13.92 -10.21 13.31
N PRO A 8 13.99 -11.50 12.90
CA PRO A 8 12.79 -12.33 12.85
C PRO A 8 12.19 -12.38 14.25
N ALA A 9 10.88 -12.21 14.32
CA ALA A 9 10.15 -12.31 15.57
C ALA A 9 10.36 -13.73 16.15
N ARG A 10 11.20 -13.84 17.17
CA ARG A 10 11.25 -15.03 18.03
C ARG A 10 10.05 -14.91 18.96
N ASP A 11 9.16 -15.92 18.91
CA ASP A 11 7.97 -16.05 19.76
C ASP A 11 7.27 -14.73 20.07
N GLY A 12 6.40 -14.30 19.13
CA GLY A 12 5.38 -13.32 19.41
C GLY A 12 5.86 -11.90 19.69
N GLY A 13 6.52 -11.23 18.73
CA GLY A 13 6.78 -9.79 18.81
C GLY A 13 5.50 -8.94 18.84
N PHE A 14 4.32 -9.54 18.64
CA PHE A 14 3.02 -8.88 18.66
C PHE A 14 2.18 -9.36 19.84
N SER A 15 1.40 -8.45 20.42
CA SER A 15 0.44 -8.81 21.45
C SER A 15 -0.69 -9.66 20.84
N ARG A 16 -1.32 -10.48 21.69
CA ARG A 16 -2.45 -11.31 21.28
C ARG A 16 -3.77 -10.63 21.63
N THR A 17 -4.78 -10.87 20.81
CA THR A 17 -6.16 -10.58 21.21
C THR A 17 -6.62 -11.55 22.31
N ALA A 18 -7.70 -11.21 23.03
CA ALA A 18 -8.32 -12.16 23.92
C ALA A 18 -8.80 -13.41 23.15
N GLU A 19 -8.87 -14.56 23.81
CA GLU A 19 -9.23 -15.84 23.15
C GLU A 19 -10.62 -15.84 22.49
N THR A 20 -11.50 -14.91 22.88
CA THR A 20 -12.82 -14.71 22.29
C THR A 20 -12.84 -13.63 21.19
N VAL A 21 -11.73 -12.96 20.97
CA VAL A 21 -11.61 -11.86 20.00
C VAL A 21 -10.75 -12.31 18.83
N ALA A 22 -11.22 -12.06 17.61
CA ALA A 22 -10.47 -12.36 16.40
C ALA A 22 -9.23 -11.46 16.30
N GLY A 23 -8.10 -12.06 15.97
CA GLY A 23 -6.86 -11.41 15.57
C GLY A 23 -6.36 -12.05 14.28
N TYR A 24 -5.17 -11.69 13.82
CA TYR A 24 -4.55 -12.34 12.67
C TYR A 24 -3.93 -13.70 13.05
N ARG A 25 -4.08 -14.68 12.15
CA ARG A 25 -3.52 -16.03 12.34
C ARG A 25 -2.00 -15.96 12.51
N ARG A 26 -1.53 -16.35 13.69
CA ARG A 26 -0.13 -16.22 14.11
C ARG A 26 0.86 -16.87 13.17
N VAL A 27 0.60 -18.11 12.76
CA VAL A 27 1.49 -18.86 11.85
C VAL A 27 1.65 -18.17 10.49
N GLU A 28 0.61 -17.51 9.98
CA GLU A 28 0.67 -16.76 8.72
C GLU A 28 1.50 -15.50 8.87
N VAL A 29 1.30 -14.76 9.96
CA VAL A 29 2.07 -13.55 10.27
C VAL A 29 3.55 -13.88 10.45
N ASP A 30 3.88 -14.87 11.28
CA ASP A 30 5.27 -15.27 11.55
C ASP A 30 5.99 -15.73 10.28
N ARG A 31 5.30 -16.52 9.44
CA ARG A 31 5.84 -16.98 8.14
C ARG A 31 6.10 -15.79 7.20
N LEU A 32 5.16 -14.86 7.12
CA LEU A 32 5.32 -13.68 6.28
C LEU A 32 6.52 -12.84 6.73
N PHE A 33 6.60 -12.47 8.01
CA PHE A 33 7.70 -11.64 8.50
C PHE A 33 9.06 -12.31 8.35
N THR A 34 9.13 -13.64 8.49
CA THR A 34 10.34 -14.42 8.20
C THR A 34 10.72 -14.30 6.71
N ARG A 35 9.74 -14.44 5.79
CA ARG A 35 9.96 -14.30 4.37
C ARG A 35 10.40 -12.87 4.01
N LEU A 36 9.72 -11.85 4.55
CA LEU A 36 10.06 -10.45 4.31
C LEU A 36 11.48 -10.10 4.78
N ALA A 37 11.93 -10.68 5.91
CA ALA A 37 13.31 -10.49 6.37
C ALA A 37 14.34 -11.05 5.37
N ASN A 38 14.10 -12.26 4.87
CA ASN A 38 14.97 -12.91 3.88
C ASN A 38 14.96 -12.13 2.54
N ASP A 39 13.77 -11.73 2.08
CA ASP A 39 13.60 -10.98 0.84
C ASP A 39 14.31 -9.60 0.92
N TYR A 40 14.21 -8.93 2.06
CA TYR A 40 14.90 -7.67 2.30
C TYR A 40 16.42 -7.82 2.29
N GLU A 41 16.95 -8.87 2.93
CA GLU A 41 18.40 -9.18 2.90
C GLU A 41 18.86 -9.46 1.47
N HIS A 42 18.07 -10.23 0.70
CA HIS A 42 18.38 -10.52 -0.70
C HIS A 42 18.40 -9.24 -1.55
N LEU A 43 17.35 -8.40 -1.45
CA LEU A 43 17.30 -7.11 -2.14
C LEU A 43 18.47 -6.20 -1.77
N SER A 44 18.87 -6.17 -0.49
CA SER A 44 19.95 -5.31 -0.01
C SER A 44 21.35 -5.79 -0.40
N SER A 45 21.50 -7.07 -0.76
CA SER A 45 22.79 -7.65 -1.20
C SER A 45 23.26 -7.17 -2.57
N GLY A 46 22.34 -6.59 -3.38
CA GLY A 46 22.63 -6.21 -4.76
C GLY A 46 22.54 -7.36 -5.76
N ALA A 47 22.21 -8.58 -5.31
CA ALA A 47 22.04 -9.74 -6.17
C ALA A 47 20.86 -9.57 -7.15
N GLU A 48 20.80 -10.43 -8.16
CA GLU A 48 19.66 -10.49 -9.07
C GLU A 48 18.40 -10.83 -8.30
N VAL A 49 17.29 -10.13 -8.63
CA VAL A 49 16.02 -10.22 -7.90
C VAL A 49 15.21 -11.39 -8.43
N PRO A 50 14.90 -12.40 -7.60
CA PRO A 50 13.97 -13.45 -7.97
C PRO A 50 12.59 -12.89 -8.30
N SER A 51 11.86 -13.53 -9.21
CA SER A 51 10.54 -13.06 -9.65
C SER A 51 9.46 -13.17 -8.56
N ASP A 52 9.69 -13.98 -7.53
CA ASP A 52 8.76 -14.28 -6.44
C ASP A 52 9.04 -13.51 -5.14
N ILE A 53 9.93 -12.50 -5.20
CA ILE A 53 10.26 -11.66 -4.04
C ILE A 53 9.11 -10.69 -3.73
N TYR A 54 8.90 -10.43 -2.43
CA TYR A 54 7.94 -9.40 -2.04
C TYR A 54 8.42 -8.00 -2.45
N THR A 55 7.46 -7.19 -2.87
CA THR A 55 7.64 -5.76 -3.16
C THR A 55 6.87 -4.92 -2.14
N SER A 56 7.20 -3.64 -2.02
CA SER A 56 6.44 -2.70 -1.19
C SER A 56 4.94 -2.75 -1.50
N ARG A 57 4.57 -2.89 -2.78
CA ARG A 57 3.19 -3.06 -3.21
C ARG A 57 2.56 -4.37 -2.74
N SER A 58 3.22 -5.51 -2.95
CA SER A 58 2.68 -6.81 -2.54
C SER A 58 2.53 -6.94 -1.03
N ILE A 59 3.39 -6.27 -0.25
CA ILE A 59 3.27 -6.20 1.22
C ILE A 59 1.96 -5.52 1.63
N ARG A 60 1.56 -4.43 0.97
CA ARG A 60 0.29 -3.73 1.26
C ARG A 60 -0.96 -4.55 0.94
N GLN A 61 -0.83 -5.53 0.04
CA GLN A 61 -1.94 -6.38 -0.42
C GLN A 61 -2.08 -7.68 0.38
N VAL A 62 -1.28 -7.87 1.42
CA VAL A 62 -1.35 -9.08 2.25
C VAL A 62 -2.64 -9.10 3.05
N ILE A 63 -3.29 -10.24 3.05
CA ILE A 63 -4.49 -10.53 3.83
C ILE A 63 -4.23 -11.74 4.71
N PHE A 64 -4.54 -11.65 6.00
CA PHE A 64 -4.44 -12.76 6.94
C PHE A 64 -5.80 -13.32 7.28
N GLN A 65 -5.83 -14.62 7.53
CA GLN A 65 -7.01 -15.24 8.09
C GLN A 65 -7.21 -14.82 9.56
N ALA A 66 -8.47 -14.67 9.95
CA ALA A 66 -8.81 -14.37 11.31
C ALA A 66 -8.67 -15.63 12.20
N GLU A 67 -8.14 -15.45 13.41
CA GLU A 67 -7.98 -16.49 14.43
C GLU A 67 -8.33 -15.93 15.81
N PRO A 68 -9.22 -16.58 16.60
CA PRO A 68 -9.45 -16.22 18.00
C PRO A 68 -8.14 -16.30 18.81
N GLY A 69 -7.82 -15.28 19.61
CA GLY A 69 -6.54 -15.20 20.32
C GLY A 69 -5.33 -15.04 19.39
N GLY A 70 -5.54 -14.62 18.15
CA GLY A 70 -4.50 -14.30 17.17
C GLY A 70 -3.70 -13.04 17.53
N TYR A 71 -2.79 -12.61 16.66
CA TYR A 71 -2.06 -11.36 16.86
C TYR A 71 -2.96 -10.14 16.70
N ASN A 72 -2.65 -9.08 17.46
CA ASN A 72 -3.35 -7.81 17.39
C ASN A 72 -3.19 -7.18 15.97
N PRO A 73 -4.29 -7.01 15.21
CA PRO A 73 -4.22 -6.50 13.86
C PRO A 73 -3.53 -5.13 13.76
N VAL A 74 -3.81 -4.23 14.70
CA VAL A 74 -3.23 -2.87 14.68
C VAL A 74 -1.70 -2.88 14.77
N GLU A 75 -1.14 -3.79 15.57
CA GLU A 75 0.31 -3.91 15.73
C GLU A 75 0.95 -4.53 14.47
N VAL A 76 0.31 -5.57 13.92
CA VAL A 76 0.78 -6.25 12.71
C VAL A 76 0.73 -5.30 11.51
N ASP A 77 -0.39 -4.59 11.32
CA ASP A 77 -0.57 -3.65 10.22
C ASP A 77 0.47 -2.51 10.28
N ARG A 78 0.70 -1.95 11.46
CA ARG A 78 1.75 -0.94 11.66
C ARG A 78 3.15 -1.47 11.33
N ALA A 79 3.44 -2.71 11.69
CA ALA A 79 4.72 -3.33 11.37
C ALA A 79 4.86 -3.58 9.86
N LEU A 80 3.79 -3.99 9.18
CA LEU A 80 3.77 -4.15 7.72
C LEU A 80 3.97 -2.81 7.00
N GLU A 81 3.31 -1.75 7.47
CA GLU A 81 3.50 -0.38 6.94
C GLU A 81 4.99 0.01 7.00
N GLN A 82 5.64 -0.15 8.17
CA GLN A 82 7.06 0.16 8.33
C GLN A 82 7.99 -0.70 7.46
N VAL A 83 7.66 -1.99 7.29
CA VAL A 83 8.43 -2.87 6.42
C VAL A 83 8.23 -2.46 4.96
N GLY A 84 7.00 -2.17 4.54
CA GLY A 84 6.66 -1.69 3.21
C GLY A 84 7.43 -0.42 2.82
N GLU A 85 7.51 0.56 3.73
CA GLU A 85 8.33 1.77 3.52
C GLU A 85 9.82 1.47 3.30
N ARG A 86 10.38 0.50 4.05
CA ARG A 86 11.78 0.10 3.88
C ARG A 86 12.02 -0.58 2.53
N PHE A 87 11.07 -1.41 2.09
CA PHE A 87 11.12 -2.02 0.77
C PHE A 87 11.05 -0.95 -0.33
N ALA A 88 10.12 0.00 -0.26
CA ALA A 88 9.99 1.11 -1.20
C ALA A 88 11.32 1.90 -1.34
N LYS A 89 11.96 2.26 -0.20
CA LYS A 89 13.25 2.95 -0.21
C LYS A 89 14.37 2.13 -0.87
N LEU A 90 14.37 0.83 -0.68
CA LEU A 90 15.36 -0.06 -1.28
C LEU A 90 15.10 -0.26 -2.77
N GLU A 91 13.84 -0.43 -3.19
CA GLU A 91 13.40 -0.52 -4.59
C GLU A 91 13.80 0.76 -5.36
N ARG A 92 13.50 1.94 -4.79
CA ARG A 92 13.94 3.24 -5.33
C ARG A 92 15.45 3.31 -5.52
N SER A 93 16.22 2.94 -4.49
CA SER A 93 17.69 2.99 -4.54
C SER A 93 18.24 2.08 -5.65
N ARG A 94 17.66 0.88 -5.82
CA ARG A 94 18.06 -0.05 -6.88
C ARG A 94 17.66 0.46 -8.27
N TYR A 95 16.49 1.07 -8.40
CA TYR A 95 16.05 1.67 -9.66
C TYR A 95 17.01 2.78 -10.10
N ILE A 96 17.33 3.70 -9.17
CA ILE A 96 18.26 4.81 -9.44
C ILE A 96 19.66 4.28 -9.78
N GLN A 97 20.14 3.25 -9.07
CA GLN A 97 21.43 2.63 -9.36
C GLN A 97 21.49 2.03 -10.76
N ARG A 98 20.38 1.44 -11.22
CA ARG A 98 20.31 0.74 -12.51
C ARG A 98 20.05 1.67 -13.69
N TYR A 99 19.20 2.68 -13.53
CA TYR A 99 18.69 3.51 -14.62
C TYR A 99 19.09 4.98 -14.52
N GLY A 100 19.58 5.42 -13.37
CA GLY A 100 19.98 6.79 -13.09
C GLY A 100 18.85 7.63 -12.50
N LEU A 101 19.26 8.72 -11.81
CA LEU A 101 18.33 9.63 -11.12
C LEU A 101 17.38 10.34 -12.10
N THR A 102 17.90 10.79 -13.25
CA THR A 102 17.08 11.49 -14.26
C THR A 102 15.94 10.63 -14.80
N GLU A 103 16.16 9.33 -14.98
CA GLU A 103 15.10 8.41 -15.40
C GLU A 103 14.08 8.15 -14.29
N TRP A 104 14.55 8.08 -13.06
CA TRP A 104 13.67 8.02 -11.89
C TRP A 104 12.76 9.25 -11.81
N GLU A 105 13.32 10.47 -11.88
CA GLU A 105 12.55 11.72 -11.86
C GLU A 105 11.55 11.82 -13.02
N ARG A 106 11.94 11.36 -14.21
CA ARG A 106 11.03 11.28 -15.38
C ARG A 106 9.86 10.34 -15.11
N SER A 107 10.14 9.16 -14.55
CA SER A 107 9.11 8.18 -14.17
C SER A 107 8.13 8.71 -13.13
N LEU A 108 8.64 9.42 -12.10
CA LEU A 108 7.81 10.08 -11.10
C LEU A 108 6.90 11.14 -11.72
N ARG A 109 7.46 12.01 -12.54
CA ARG A 109 6.69 13.06 -13.24
C ARG A 109 5.59 12.45 -14.09
N SER A 110 5.92 11.48 -14.93
CA SER A 110 4.94 10.81 -15.80
C SER A 110 3.83 10.14 -14.98
N THR A 111 4.17 9.49 -13.85
CA THR A 111 3.19 8.91 -12.95
C THR A 111 2.30 9.99 -12.32
N GLY A 112 2.90 11.10 -11.86
CA GLY A 112 2.16 12.23 -11.30
C GLY A 112 1.16 12.84 -12.29
N GLU A 113 1.57 13.05 -13.55
CA GLU A 113 0.70 13.57 -14.62
C GLU A 113 -0.49 12.64 -14.91
N LEU A 114 -0.26 11.32 -14.94
CA LEU A 114 -1.33 10.34 -15.14
C LEU A 114 -2.33 10.33 -13.97
N LEU A 115 -1.84 10.44 -12.73
CA LEU A 115 -2.70 10.50 -11.56
C LEU A 115 -3.49 11.81 -11.49
N ALA A 116 -2.83 12.95 -11.74
CA ALA A 116 -3.47 14.26 -11.78
C ALA A 116 -4.60 14.30 -12.82
N GLY A 117 -4.36 13.83 -14.04
CA GLY A 117 -5.38 13.75 -15.08
C GLY A 117 -6.59 12.89 -14.73
N ARG A 118 -6.45 11.92 -13.80
CA ARG A 118 -7.59 11.18 -13.24
C ARG A 118 -8.31 11.97 -12.16
N LEU A 119 -7.56 12.58 -11.26
CA LEU A 119 -8.08 13.37 -10.14
C LEU A 119 -8.88 14.59 -10.60
N GLU A 120 -8.50 15.20 -11.71
CA GLU A 120 -9.15 16.39 -12.33
C GLU A 120 -10.48 16.08 -12.99
N ARG A 121 -10.83 14.81 -13.21
CA ARG A 121 -12.13 14.46 -13.80
C ARG A 121 -13.28 14.94 -12.91
N PRO A 122 -14.45 15.25 -13.49
CA PRO A 122 -15.63 15.61 -12.73
C PRO A 122 -16.00 14.56 -11.68
N ARG A 123 -16.57 15.00 -10.57
CA ARG A 123 -17.12 14.10 -9.56
C ARG A 123 -18.16 13.17 -10.21
N GLY A 124 -18.14 11.92 -9.85
CA GLY A 124 -18.96 10.87 -10.44
C GLY A 124 -18.41 10.26 -11.74
N GLU A 125 -17.30 10.79 -12.28
CA GLU A 125 -16.71 10.34 -13.55
C GLU A 125 -15.24 9.93 -13.42
N LYS A 126 -14.69 9.94 -12.21
CA LYS A 126 -13.26 9.62 -12.00
C LYS A 126 -12.95 8.14 -12.30
N PHE A 127 -13.88 7.23 -12.01
CA PHE A 127 -13.72 5.80 -12.25
C PHE A 127 -14.95 5.21 -12.94
N ARG A 128 -14.78 4.05 -13.57
CA ARG A 128 -15.92 3.31 -14.13
C ARG A 128 -16.78 2.71 -13.02
N ARG A 129 -18.01 2.39 -13.38
CA ARG A 129 -18.92 1.64 -12.52
C ARG A 129 -18.74 0.14 -12.70
N PRO A 130 -19.13 -0.70 -11.73
CA PRO A 130 -19.15 -2.13 -11.91
C PRO A 130 -20.00 -2.53 -13.13
N THR A 131 -19.54 -3.52 -13.89
CA THR A 131 -20.24 -3.99 -15.09
C THR A 131 -21.61 -4.58 -14.76
N LYS A 132 -21.73 -5.28 -13.63
CA LYS A 132 -22.98 -5.88 -13.16
C LYS A 132 -23.63 -4.98 -12.11
N ARG A 133 -24.90 -4.58 -12.32
CA ARG A 133 -25.64 -3.64 -11.46
C ARG A 133 -25.72 -4.05 -9.97
N LYS A 134 -25.65 -5.34 -9.66
CA LYS A 134 -25.68 -5.86 -8.28
C LYS A 134 -24.31 -6.03 -7.65
N THR A 135 -23.22 -5.78 -8.39
CA THR A 135 -21.86 -5.85 -7.82
C THR A 135 -21.68 -4.70 -6.84
N VAL A 136 -21.16 -5.03 -5.67
CA VAL A 136 -20.77 -4.05 -4.67
C VAL A 136 -19.55 -3.29 -5.19
N GLY A 137 -19.49 -2.02 -4.91
CA GLY A 137 -18.39 -1.13 -5.18
C GLY A 137 -18.30 -0.06 -4.10
N TYR A 138 -17.39 0.88 -4.25
CA TYR A 138 -17.21 1.99 -3.32
C TYR A 138 -18.13 3.16 -3.63
N PHE A 139 -18.76 3.72 -2.59
CA PHE A 139 -19.67 4.87 -2.74
C PHE A 139 -18.92 6.07 -3.37
N ILE A 140 -19.48 6.60 -4.45
CA ILE A 140 -18.84 7.63 -5.29
C ILE A 140 -18.38 8.84 -4.48
N SER A 141 -19.27 9.35 -3.62
CA SER A 141 -18.97 10.57 -2.88
C SER A 141 -17.76 10.43 -1.96
N ASP A 142 -17.59 9.26 -1.33
CA ASP A 142 -16.46 9.01 -0.41
C ASP A 142 -15.12 8.96 -1.18
N VAL A 143 -15.14 8.29 -2.34
CA VAL A 143 -13.96 8.18 -3.21
C VAL A 143 -13.60 9.54 -3.81
N ASP A 144 -14.60 10.28 -4.31
CA ASP A 144 -14.39 11.61 -4.91
C ASP A 144 -13.84 12.60 -3.86
N GLU A 145 -14.31 12.55 -2.60
CA GLU A 145 -13.80 13.38 -1.52
C GLU A 145 -12.33 13.11 -1.23
N LEU A 146 -11.92 11.83 -1.18
CA LEU A 146 -10.51 11.48 -1.04
C LEU A 146 -9.69 11.98 -2.24
N CYS A 147 -10.19 11.77 -3.46
CA CYS A 147 -9.53 12.24 -4.69
C CYS A 147 -9.31 13.75 -4.70
N ASP A 148 -10.31 14.52 -4.27
CA ASP A 148 -10.21 15.98 -4.21
C ASP A 148 -9.18 16.43 -3.14
N ARG A 149 -9.09 15.72 -2.01
CA ARG A 149 -8.06 15.96 -0.99
C ARG A 149 -6.66 15.65 -1.52
N VAL A 150 -6.51 14.52 -2.21
CA VAL A 150 -5.23 14.16 -2.85
C VAL A 150 -4.82 15.20 -3.89
N LEU A 151 -5.75 15.65 -4.74
CA LEU A 151 -5.49 16.69 -5.73
C LEU A 151 -5.07 18.02 -5.09
N ALA A 152 -5.79 18.44 -4.05
CA ALA A 152 -5.48 19.67 -3.33
C ALA A 152 -4.06 19.63 -2.74
N GLN A 153 -3.64 18.50 -2.21
CA GLN A 153 -2.30 18.34 -1.64
C GLN A 153 -1.20 18.20 -2.68
N LEU A 154 -1.46 17.55 -3.83
CA LEU A 154 -0.49 17.54 -4.95
C LEU A 154 -0.21 18.95 -5.47
N ASN A 155 -1.15 19.88 -5.31
CA ASN A 155 -1.01 21.28 -5.69
C ASN A 155 -0.50 22.19 -4.56
N SER A 156 -0.27 21.66 -3.36
CA SER A 156 0.24 22.39 -2.20
C SER A 156 1.73 22.10 -1.98
N GLU A 157 2.41 22.99 -1.26
CA GLU A 157 3.80 22.77 -0.84
C GLU A 157 3.91 21.81 0.37
N GLU A 158 2.78 21.45 0.98
CA GLU A 158 2.75 20.54 2.13
C GLU A 158 2.81 19.08 1.64
N PRO A 159 3.70 18.24 2.20
CA PRO A 159 3.79 16.84 1.82
C PRO A 159 2.52 16.08 2.20
N LEU A 160 1.94 15.36 1.26
CA LEU A 160 0.83 14.44 1.52
C LEU A 160 1.35 13.20 2.25
N ASP A 161 0.79 12.92 3.42
CA ASP A 161 1.04 11.64 4.10
C ASP A 161 0.38 10.49 3.32
N ALA A 162 1.18 9.58 2.78
CA ALA A 162 0.71 8.38 2.09
C ALA A 162 -0.23 7.54 2.97
N GLY A 163 -0.07 7.58 4.29
CA GLY A 163 -0.93 6.91 5.25
C GLY A 163 -2.38 7.41 5.22
N VAL A 164 -2.65 8.64 4.79
CA VAL A 164 -4.03 9.13 4.61
C VAL A 164 -4.74 8.35 3.51
N VAL A 165 -4.05 8.07 2.41
CA VAL A 165 -4.59 7.26 1.31
C VAL A 165 -4.69 5.80 1.71
N GLN A 166 -3.66 5.27 2.38
CA GLN A 166 -3.57 3.86 2.78
C GLN A 166 -4.65 3.44 3.79
N ARG A 167 -5.03 4.34 4.71
CA ARG A 167 -6.07 4.08 5.73
C ARG A 167 -7.47 4.52 5.30
N ALA A 168 -7.65 4.92 4.03
CA ALA A 168 -8.96 5.30 3.54
C ALA A 168 -9.91 4.10 3.54
N SER A 169 -11.13 4.32 3.97
CA SER A 169 -12.20 3.34 3.90
C SER A 169 -13.44 3.98 3.29
N PHE A 170 -14.16 3.22 2.49
CA PHE A 170 -15.31 3.71 1.74
C PHE A 170 -16.55 2.89 2.08
N ARG A 171 -17.68 3.54 2.12
CA ARG A 171 -18.95 2.86 2.28
C ARG A 171 -19.23 1.97 1.07
N PRO A 172 -19.71 0.72 1.28
CA PRO A 172 -20.12 -0.12 0.17
C PRO A 172 -21.40 0.43 -0.46
N ALA A 173 -21.51 0.34 -1.78
CA ALA A 173 -22.69 0.74 -2.54
C ALA A 173 -22.85 -0.14 -3.78
N THR A 174 -24.01 -0.08 -4.44
CA THR A 174 -24.31 -0.84 -5.66
C THR A 174 -24.95 0.03 -6.72
N GLY A 175 -24.96 -0.41 -7.97
CA GLY A 175 -25.66 0.24 -9.06
C GLY A 175 -24.97 1.51 -9.57
N SER A 176 -25.72 2.60 -9.74
CA SER A 176 -25.22 3.84 -10.35
C SER A 176 -24.46 4.74 -9.39
N VAL A 177 -24.47 4.45 -8.09
CA VAL A 177 -23.88 5.30 -7.05
C VAL A 177 -22.55 4.78 -6.52
N CYS A 178 -21.96 3.77 -7.18
CA CYS A 178 -20.66 3.23 -6.79
C CYS A 178 -19.66 3.19 -7.94
N TYR A 179 -18.40 3.27 -7.61
CA TYR A 179 -17.28 2.95 -8.47
C TYR A 179 -16.87 1.48 -8.32
N ASP A 180 -16.22 0.94 -9.36
CA ASP A 180 -15.62 -0.39 -9.35
C ASP A 180 -14.42 -0.43 -8.39
N GLU A 181 -14.48 -1.30 -7.38
CA GLU A 181 -13.45 -1.42 -6.34
C GLU A 181 -12.06 -1.65 -6.93
N THR A 182 -11.94 -2.59 -7.86
CA THR A 182 -10.64 -2.93 -8.47
C THR A 182 -9.97 -1.72 -9.13
N GLN A 183 -10.76 -0.83 -9.75
CA GLN A 183 -10.20 0.38 -10.35
C GLN A 183 -9.76 1.42 -9.33
N VAL A 184 -10.56 1.59 -8.28
CA VAL A 184 -10.23 2.54 -7.20
C VAL A 184 -8.98 2.05 -6.47
N ASP A 185 -8.94 0.77 -6.07
CA ASP A 185 -7.80 0.19 -5.36
C ASP A 185 -6.50 0.28 -6.16
N ALA A 186 -6.54 -0.07 -7.46
CA ALA A 186 -5.37 0.05 -8.32
C ALA A 186 -4.88 1.50 -8.47
N PHE A 187 -5.78 2.47 -8.45
CA PHE A 187 -5.45 3.89 -8.49
C PHE A 187 -4.84 4.36 -7.16
N LEU A 188 -5.44 3.98 -6.03
CA LEU A 188 -4.95 4.33 -4.69
C LEU A 188 -3.57 3.72 -4.42
N ASP A 189 -3.35 2.46 -4.82
CA ASP A 189 -2.02 1.83 -4.77
C ASP A 189 -0.97 2.68 -5.49
N ARG A 190 -1.33 3.19 -6.68
CA ARG A 190 -0.43 4.03 -7.48
C ARG A 190 -0.17 5.39 -6.83
N CYS A 191 -1.20 5.97 -6.18
CA CYS A 191 -1.03 7.19 -5.39
C CYS A 191 -0.08 6.97 -4.22
N ILE A 192 -0.23 5.86 -3.49
CA ILE A 192 0.64 5.52 -2.36
C ILE A 192 2.08 5.35 -2.83
N GLU A 193 2.31 4.61 -3.93
CA GLU A 193 3.64 4.45 -4.53
C GLU A 193 4.29 5.81 -4.82
N LEU A 194 3.59 6.71 -5.54
CA LEU A 194 4.10 8.03 -5.86
C LEU A 194 4.43 8.85 -4.60
N LEU A 195 3.55 8.83 -3.60
CA LEU A 195 3.74 9.59 -2.37
C LEU A 195 4.91 9.08 -1.52
N GLN A 196 5.12 7.76 -1.49
CA GLN A 196 6.28 7.14 -0.84
C GLN A 196 7.59 7.48 -1.58
N ASP A 197 7.53 7.63 -2.89
CA ASP A 197 8.69 7.97 -3.71
C ASP A 197 9.07 9.46 -3.63
N LEU A 198 8.12 10.33 -3.29
CA LEU A 198 8.32 11.76 -3.08
C LEU A 198 8.79 12.09 -1.64
N SER A 199 8.64 11.18 -0.69
CA SER A 199 9.06 11.34 0.71
C SER A 199 10.51 10.87 0.93
#